data_5a0f087c5b134d76832fd748506d2da4
#
_entry.id   5a0f087c5b134d76832fd748506d2da4
#
_cell.length_a   1.000
_cell.length_b   1.000
_cell.length_c   1.000
_cell.angle_alpha   90.00
_cell.angle_beta   90.00
_cell.angle_gamma   90.00
#
_symmetry.space_group_name_H-M   'P 1'
#
loop_
_entity.id
_entity.type
_entity.pdbx_description
1 polymer ?
#
loop_
_entity_poly.entity_id
_entity_poly.type
_entity_poly.pdbx_seq_one_letter_code
_entity_poly.pdbx_strand_id
1 'polypeptide(L)'
;MVKSNKTCYVINFYLGDRRNKITAYENDKLCYLKKHIEYLSVIPHNLSKIVFNLNLREEDFHYISEIWKITPKRLGTADVSLSIRPNKGMSYGAWNDAFKKYKTEYEIF
;
A
#
# COMPACT_ATOMS: atom_id res chain seq x y z
N MET A 1 12.26 12.75 20.21
CA MET A 1 12.71 12.02 19.00
C MET A 1 12.76 12.98 17.81
N VAL A 2 13.84 12.99 17.10
CA VAL A 2 13.99 13.83 15.92
C VAL A 2 13.35 13.10 14.73
N LYS A 3 12.50 13.80 13.99
CA LYS A 3 11.91 13.25 12.78
C LYS A 3 12.96 13.06 11.69
N SER A 4 12.79 12.02 10.91
CA SER A 4 13.60 11.79 9.71
C SER A 4 13.17 12.73 8.60
N ASN A 5 14.12 13.32 7.87
CA ASN A 5 13.85 14.08 6.63
C ASN A 5 13.48 13.19 5.46
N LYS A 6 13.34 11.91 5.70
CA LYS A 6 13.09 10.92 4.69
C LYS A 6 11.61 10.84 4.36
N THR A 7 11.32 10.39 3.16
CA THR A 7 9.96 10.33 2.64
C THR A 7 9.30 8.98 2.92
N CYS A 8 8.08 9.05 3.45
CA CYS A 8 7.20 7.90 3.60
C CYS A 8 6.16 7.95 2.48
N TYR A 9 6.18 6.98 1.60
CA TYR A 9 5.24 6.89 0.49
C TYR A 9 4.08 5.98 0.89
N VAL A 10 2.89 6.53 0.93
CA VAL A 10 1.67 5.81 1.30
C VAL A 10 0.80 5.62 0.07
N ILE A 11 0.45 4.40 -0.23
CA ILE A 11 -0.42 4.10 -1.37
C ILE A 11 -1.58 3.21 -0.92
N ASN A 12 -2.77 3.51 -1.41
CA ASN A 12 -4.01 2.85 -1.03
C ASN A 12 -4.52 1.95 -2.13
N PHE A 13 -4.91 0.74 -1.76
CA PHE A 13 -5.53 -0.22 -2.66
C PHE A 13 -6.91 -0.63 -2.11
N TYR A 14 -7.87 -0.72 -3.01
CA TYR A 14 -9.23 -1.14 -2.69
C TYR A 14 -9.57 -2.39 -3.48
N LEU A 15 -9.56 -3.53 -2.80
CA LEU A 15 -9.98 -4.77 -3.41
C LEU A 15 -11.51 -4.88 -3.30
N GLY A 16 -12.12 -5.47 -4.29
CA GLY A 16 -13.55 -5.72 -4.26
C GLY A 16 -14.44 -4.54 -4.67
N ASP A 17 -13.86 -3.38 -4.99
CA ASP A 17 -14.65 -2.27 -5.51
C ASP A 17 -14.96 -2.53 -6.99
N ARG A 18 -16.23 -2.76 -7.29
CA ARG A 18 -16.68 -3.13 -8.63
C ARG A 18 -17.22 -1.96 -9.44
N ARG A 19 -17.13 -0.74 -8.94
CA ARG A 19 -17.62 0.42 -9.68
C ARG A 19 -16.80 0.70 -10.92
N ASN A 20 -15.54 0.31 -10.92
CA ASN A 20 -14.64 0.44 -12.06
C ASN A 20 -14.39 -0.94 -12.67
N LYS A 21 -15.08 -1.25 -13.74
CA LYS A 21 -14.94 -2.54 -14.43
C LYS A 21 -13.75 -2.48 -15.38
N ILE A 22 -12.56 -2.67 -14.85
CA ILE A 22 -11.35 -2.78 -15.67
C ILE A 22 -11.05 -4.26 -15.84
N THR A 23 -10.84 -4.70 -17.07
CA THR A 23 -10.64 -6.12 -17.39
C THR A 23 -9.53 -6.76 -16.59
N ALA A 24 -8.39 -6.07 -16.42
CA ALA A 24 -7.27 -6.60 -15.63
C ALA A 24 -7.66 -6.79 -14.17
N TYR A 25 -8.46 -5.88 -13.62
CA TYR A 25 -8.94 -5.96 -12.24
C TYR A 25 -9.94 -7.10 -12.05
N GLU A 26 -10.80 -7.34 -13.03
CA GLU A 26 -11.76 -8.44 -12.97
C GLU A 26 -11.07 -9.79 -12.94
N ASN A 27 -9.97 -9.93 -13.66
CA ASN A 27 -9.20 -11.18 -13.73
C ASN A 27 -8.30 -11.39 -12.52
N ASP A 28 -7.75 -10.31 -11.96
CA ASP A 28 -6.83 -10.39 -10.84
C ASP A 28 -6.98 -9.15 -9.97
N LYS A 29 -7.63 -9.30 -8.82
CA LYS A 29 -7.85 -8.20 -7.89
C LYS A 29 -6.56 -7.63 -7.30
N LEU A 30 -5.47 -8.35 -7.39
CA LEU A 30 -4.16 -7.91 -6.93
C LEU A 30 -3.30 -7.29 -8.04
N CYS A 31 -3.84 -7.11 -9.24
CA CYS A 31 -3.05 -6.67 -10.38
C CYS A 31 -2.42 -5.29 -10.15
N TYR A 32 -3.12 -4.35 -9.53
CA TYR A 32 -2.56 -3.03 -9.25
C TYR A 32 -1.46 -3.07 -8.20
N LEU A 33 -1.63 -3.89 -7.17
CA LEU A 33 -0.58 -4.11 -6.19
C LEU A 33 0.68 -4.68 -6.86
N LYS A 34 0.51 -5.70 -7.69
CA LYS A 34 1.61 -6.32 -8.42
C LYS A 34 2.32 -5.32 -9.33
N LYS A 35 1.58 -4.48 -10.03
CA LYS A 35 2.15 -3.45 -10.90
C LYS A 35 2.94 -2.40 -10.11
N HIS A 36 2.43 -1.98 -8.98
CA HIS A 36 3.14 -1.02 -8.13
C HIS A 36 4.44 -1.61 -7.58
N ILE A 37 4.41 -2.86 -7.16
CA ILE A 37 5.62 -3.55 -6.71
C ILE A 37 6.63 -3.63 -7.86
N GLU A 38 6.20 -3.99 -9.05
CA GLU A 38 7.05 -4.07 -10.23
C GLU A 38 7.68 -2.71 -10.56
N TYR A 39 6.89 -1.65 -10.64
CA TYR A 39 7.40 -0.33 -10.95
C TYR A 39 8.37 0.18 -9.90
N LEU A 40 8.05 0.02 -8.62
CA LEU A 40 8.92 0.48 -7.54
C LEU A 40 10.20 -0.34 -7.43
N SER A 41 10.24 -1.54 -8.01
CA SER A 41 11.45 -2.35 -8.06
C SER A 41 12.43 -1.90 -9.15
N VAL A 42 11.93 -1.23 -10.21
CA VAL A 42 12.75 -0.84 -11.37
C VAL A 42 12.97 0.67 -11.50
N ILE A 43 12.06 1.49 -10.96
CA ILE A 43 12.17 2.94 -11.03
C ILE A 43 13.17 3.42 -9.97
N PRO A 44 14.18 4.23 -10.37
CA PRO A 44 15.10 4.82 -9.39
C PRO A 44 14.32 5.76 -8.45
N HIS A 45 14.49 5.57 -7.15
CA HIS A 45 13.90 6.44 -6.13
C HIS A 45 14.76 6.43 -4.87
N ASN A 46 14.54 7.41 -4.02
CA ASN A 46 15.19 7.52 -2.72
C ASN A 46 14.20 7.47 -1.55
N LEU A 47 13.08 6.83 -1.76
CA LEU A 47 12.07 6.65 -0.70
C LEU A 47 12.67 5.86 0.46
N SER A 48 12.27 6.21 1.68
CA SER A 48 12.75 5.54 2.88
C SER A 48 11.76 4.52 3.41
N LYS A 49 10.47 4.76 3.17
CA LYS A 49 9.39 3.90 3.62
C LYS A 49 8.30 3.86 2.56
N ILE A 50 7.79 2.67 2.31
CA ILE A 50 6.62 2.47 1.47
C ILE A 50 5.57 1.75 2.31
N VAL A 51 4.38 2.32 2.38
CA VAL A 51 3.25 1.73 3.10
C VAL A 51 2.18 1.38 2.08
N PHE A 52 1.90 0.10 1.92
CA PHE A 52 0.77 -0.36 1.14
C PHE A 52 -0.42 -0.53 2.08
N ASN A 53 -1.41 0.35 1.95
CA ASN A 53 -2.68 0.22 2.65
C ASN A 53 -3.63 -0.57 1.78
N LEU A 54 -4.07 -1.72 2.29
CA LEU A 54 -5.00 -2.57 1.58
C LEU A 54 -6.33 -2.56 2.30
N ASN A 55 -7.31 -1.98 1.64
CA ASN A 55 -8.68 -1.87 2.16
C ASN A 55 -9.48 -3.04 1.62
N LEU A 56 -9.84 -3.97 2.49
CA LEU A 56 -10.47 -5.22 2.10
C LEU A 56 -11.91 -5.28 2.61
N ARG A 57 -12.78 -5.79 1.76
CA ARG A 57 -14.08 -6.28 2.21
C ARG A 57 -13.90 -7.66 2.81
N GLU A 58 -14.80 -8.06 3.68
CA GLU A 58 -14.76 -9.37 4.31
C GLU A 58 -14.63 -10.50 3.29
N GLU A 59 -15.34 -10.40 2.17
CA GLU A 59 -15.30 -11.38 1.08
C GLU A 59 -13.93 -11.52 0.42
N ASP A 60 -13.03 -10.55 0.62
CA ASP A 60 -11.69 -10.53 0.04
C ASP A 60 -10.60 -10.92 1.04
N PHE A 61 -10.94 -11.28 2.26
CA PHE A 61 -9.94 -11.65 3.28
C PHE A 61 -9.10 -12.86 2.89
N HIS A 62 -9.60 -13.71 2.00
CA HIS A 62 -8.82 -14.86 1.52
C HIS A 62 -7.58 -14.45 0.71
N TYR A 63 -7.50 -13.19 0.25
CA TYR A 63 -6.32 -12.68 -0.44
C TYR A 63 -5.17 -12.32 0.49
N ILE A 64 -5.39 -12.22 1.80
CA ILE A 64 -4.38 -11.77 2.76
C ILE A 64 -3.10 -12.60 2.66
N SER A 65 -3.23 -13.92 2.60
CA SER A 65 -2.09 -14.81 2.50
C SER A 65 -1.26 -14.54 1.24
N GLU A 66 -1.90 -14.36 0.10
CA GLU A 66 -1.22 -14.06 -1.15
C GLU A 66 -0.57 -12.68 -1.12
N ILE A 67 -1.23 -11.69 -0.54
CA ILE A 67 -0.69 -10.33 -0.40
C ILE A 67 0.63 -10.37 0.36
N TRP A 68 0.70 -11.08 1.49
CA TRP A 68 1.93 -11.23 2.25
C TRP A 68 3.01 -11.94 1.45
N LYS A 69 2.62 -12.95 0.67
CA LYS A 69 3.54 -13.75 -0.11
C LYS A 69 4.21 -12.97 -1.24
N ILE A 70 3.47 -12.10 -1.92
CA ILE A 70 3.98 -11.38 -3.08
C ILE A 70 4.66 -10.05 -2.72
N THR A 71 4.47 -9.55 -1.50
CA THR A 71 4.98 -8.23 -1.11
C THR A 71 6.37 -8.36 -0.51
N PRO A 72 7.38 -7.74 -1.14
CA PRO A 72 8.76 -7.79 -0.61
C PRO A 72 8.89 -6.91 0.64
N LYS A 73 9.92 -7.18 1.43
CA LYS A 73 10.22 -6.38 2.63
C LYS A 73 10.92 -5.07 2.30
N ARG A 74 11.55 -4.98 1.14
CA ARG A 74 12.24 -3.80 0.66
C ARG A 74 12.00 -3.61 -0.83
N LEU A 75 11.92 -2.34 -1.23
CA LEU A 75 11.87 -1.95 -2.63
C LEU A 75 12.87 -0.81 -2.82
N GLY A 76 13.99 -1.09 -3.46
CA GLY A 76 15.09 -0.14 -3.57
C GLY A 76 15.63 0.22 -2.18
N THR A 77 15.61 1.51 -1.86
CA THR A 77 16.07 2.03 -0.57
C THR A 77 15.02 1.98 0.53
N ALA A 78 13.77 1.64 0.19
CA ALA A 78 12.65 1.75 1.10
C ALA A 78 12.32 0.44 1.80
N ASP A 79 12.05 0.52 3.09
CA ASP A 79 11.40 -0.55 3.84
C ASP A 79 9.91 -0.56 3.49
N VAL A 80 9.36 -1.75 3.30
CA VAL A 80 7.96 -1.92 2.91
C VAL A 80 7.14 -2.43 4.09
N SER A 81 6.00 -1.80 4.32
CA SER A 81 5.03 -2.24 5.32
C SER A 81 3.66 -2.44 4.67
N LEU A 82 2.95 -3.44 5.16
CA LEU A 82 1.56 -3.69 4.79
C LEU A 82 0.66 -3.22 5.91
N SER A 83 -0.42 -2.54 5.56
CA SER A 83 -1.49 -2.20 6.47
C SER A 83 -2.78 -2.72 5.88
N ILE A 84 -3.34 -3.78 6.47
CA ILE A 84 -4.58 -4.38 6.00
C ILE A 84 -5.69 -3.90 6.92
N ARG A 85 -6.72 -3.29 6.35
CA ARG A 85 -7.78 -2.66 7.12
C ARG A 85 -9.13 -2.90 6.48
N PRO A 86 -10.23 -2.80 7.26
CA PRO A 86 -11.57 -2.81 6.70
C PRO A 86 -11.75 -1.66 5.70
N ASN A 87 -12.61 -1.85 4.70
CA ASN A 87 -12.86 -0.83 3.69
C ASN A 87 -13.76 0.28 4.26
N LYS A 88 -13.17 1.18 5.04
CA LYS A 88 -13.84 2.32 5.70
C LYS A 88 -13.06 3.60 5.45
N GLY A 89 -13.79 4.72 5.29
CA GLY A 89 -13.18 6.04 5.14
C GLY A 89 -12.49 6.25 3.82
N MET A 90 -12.63 5.34 2.88
CA MET A 90 -12.05 5.40 1.54
C MET A 90 -10.54 5.71 1.58
N SER A 91 -9.99 6.32 0.53
CA SER A 91 -8.55 6.61 0.46
C SER A 91 -8.09 7.62 1.50
N TYR A 92 -8.94 8.57 1.83
CA TYR A 92 -8.61 9.57 2.84
C TYR A 92 -8.42 8.94 4.22
N GLY A 93 -9.36 8.05 4.60
CA GLY A 93 -9.25 7.34 5.88
C GLY A 93 -8.00 6.48 5.97
N ALA A 94 -7.67 5.76 4.90
CA ALA A 94 -6.49 4.91 4.84
C ALA A 94 -5.20 5.72 4.95
N TRP A 95 -5.11 6.83 4.22
CA TRP A 95 -3.94 7.71 4.27
C TRP A 95 -3.77 8.31 5.67
N ASN A 96 -4.87 8.77 6.27
CA ASN A 96 -4.84 9.37 7.59
C ASN A 96 -4.36 8.41 8.67
N ASP A 97 -4.77 7.14 8.59
CA ASP A 97 -4.29 6.10 9.52
C ASP A 97 -2.77 5.92 9.39
N ALA A 98 -2.26 5.85 8.18
CA ALA A 98 -0.82 5.74 7.94
C ALA A 98 -0.08 6.98 8.43
N PHE A 99 -0.61 8.17 8.15
CA PHE A 99 -0.02 9.42 8.62
C PHE A 99 0.08 9.44 10.15
N LYS A 100 -1.00 9.09 10.84
CA LYS A 100 -1.00 9.06 12.31
C LYS A 100 0.03 8.09 12.86
N LYS A 101 0.22 6.95 12.20
CA LYS A 101 1.17 5.93 12.65
C LYS A 101 2.62 6.37 12.48
N TYR A 102 2.94 7.05 11.38
CA TYR A 102 4.32 7.34 11.00
C TYR A 102 4.74 8.81 11.15
N LYS A 103 3.84 9.70 11.53
CA LYS A 103 4.11 11.16 11.58
C LYS A 103 5.25 11.55 12.52
N THR A 104 5.58 10.72 13.48
CA THR A 104 6.69 10.98 14.41
C THR A 104 8.04 10.55 13.84
N GLU A 105 8.05 9.73 12.80
CA GLU A 105 9.25 9.16 12.21
C GLU A 105 9.65 9.84 10.90
N TYR A 106 8.66 10.36 10.15
CA TYR A 106 8.87 10.94 8.82
C TYR A 106 8.24 12.32 8.71
N GLU A 107 8.91 13.23 8.01
CA GLU A 107 8.40 14.57 7.78
C GLU A 107 7.67 14.71 6.46
N ILE A 108 8.04 13.91 5.46
CA ILE A 108 7.50 14.00 4.10
C ILE A 108 6.67 12.75 3.81
N PHE A 109 5.48 12.97 3.32
CA PHE A 109 4.55 11.89 2.96
C PHE A 109 4.05 12.02 1.53
#